data_d8b51c58f32babbc86c2e9acbaa950a1
#
_entry.id   d8b51c58f32babbc86c2e9acbaa950a1
#
_cell.length_a   1.000
_cell.length_b   1.000
_cell.length_c   1.000
_cell.angle_alpha   90.00
_cell.angle_beta   90.00
_cell.angle_gamma   90.00
#
_symmetry.space_group_name_H-M   'P 1'
#
loop_
_entity.id
_entity.type
_entity.pdbx_description
1 polymer ?
#
loop_
_entity_poly.entity_id
_entity_poly.type
_entity_poly.pdbx_seq_one_letter_code
_entity_poly.pdbx_strand_id
1 'polypeptide(L)'
;PLYLNALTGKGSMLVTTNDYLARRDASEMGPVYQFLGLTVGLPFSEDPKEDLTAEEKRKIYTSDIVYTTNSVLGFDYLNDNLASTREGKFLPPFNYVIIDEIDDILLDSAQTPLIIAGSPRVQSNYYGMIDTLVTTLVEGEDYIYKEEKEQVWLTRKGAQTVEGFLGIDHLYKEEY
;
A
#
# COMPACT_ATOMS: atom_id res chain seq x y z
N PRO A 1 14.02 -2.03 26.99
CA PRO A 1 12.61 -1.59 26.93
C PRO A 1 11.72 -2.57 26.18
N LEU A 2 12.12 -3.12 24.98
CA LEU A 2 11.31 -4.07 24.21
C LEU A 2 10.90 -5.29 25.03
N TYR A 3 11.86 -5.94 25.69
CA TYR A 3 11.63 -7.11 26.52
C TYR A 3 10.54 -6.86 27.58
N LEU A 4 10.67 -5.77 28.36
CA LEU A 4 9.72 -5.47 29.43
C LEU A 4 8.29 -5.24 28.90
N ASN A 5 8.15 -4.59 27.75
CA ASN A 5 6.84 -4.35 27.14
C ASN A 5 6.28 -5.61 26.48
N ALA A 6 7.12 -6.47 25.93
CA ALA A 6 6.74 -7.76 25.38
C ALA A 6 6.16 -8.71 26.43
N LEU A 7 6.65 -8.66 27.67
CA LEU A 7 6.12 -9.48 28.78
C LEU A 7 4.64 -9.24 29.08
N THR A 8 4.06 -8.15 28.60
CA THR A 8 2.62 -7.88 28.75
C THR A 8 1.75 -8.78 27.87
N GLY A 9 2.35 -9.51 26.91
CA GLY A 9 1.64 -10.32 25.92
C GLY A 9 0.89 -9.49 24.86
N LYS A 10 1.14 -8.17 24.79
CA LYS A 10 0.48 -7.26 23.85
C LYS A 10 1.32 -6.92 22.63
N GLY A 11 2.54 -7.47 22.54
CA GLY A 11 3.49 -7.22 21.49
C GLY A 11 4.27 -5.90 21.64
N SER A 12 5.47 -5.89 21.10
CA SER A 12 6.37 -4.73 21.01
C SER A 12 7.01 -4.69 19.64
N MET A 13 7.27 -3.51 19.10
CA MET A 13 7.90 -3.36 17.80
C MET A 13 9.17 -2.51 17.89
N LEU A 14 10.16 -2.85 17.07
CA LEU A 14 11.28 -1.98 16.74
C LEU A 14 11.20 -1.64 15.26
N VAL A 15 11.13 -0.35 14.96
CA VAL A 15 11.05 0.17 13.60
C VAL A 15 12.34 0.89 13.28
N THR A 16 12.97 0.55 12.16
CA THR A 16 14.18 1.18 11.65
C THR A 16 14.01 1.59 10.17
N THR A 17 15.04 2.14 9.56
CA THR A 17 14.97 2.73 8.21
C THR A 17 15.06 1.71 7.08
N ASN A 18 15.75 0.58 7.30
CA ASN A 18 15.95 -0.42 6.24
C ASN A 18 15.94 -1.86 6.76
N ASP A 19 15.71 -2.80 5.85
CA ASP A 19 15.56 -4.22 6.16
C ASP A 19 16.88 -4.88 6.64
N TYR A 20 18.02 -4.39 6.19
CA TYR A 20 19.32 -4.88 6.66
C TYR A 20 19.49 -4.66 8.16
N LEU A 21 19.20 -3.45 8.65
CA LEU A 21 19.26 -3.13 10.08
C LEU A 21 18.26 -3.97 10.88
N ALA A 22 17.02 -4.06 10.42
CA ALA A 22 16.00 -4.87 11.07
C ALA A 22 16.40 -6.35 11.17
N ARG A 23 16.94 -6.93 10.09
CA ARG A 23 17.42 -8.33 10.07
C ARG A 23 18.65 -8.54 10.96
N ARG A 24 19.62 -7.61 10.88
CA ARG A 24 20.83 -7.66 11.72
C ARG A 24 20.47 -7.67 13.20
N ASP A 25 19.68 -6.69 13.63
CA ASP A 25 19.34 -6.52 15.04
C ASP A 25 18.45 -7.66 15.56
N ALA A 26 17.54 -8.16 14.72
CA ALA A 26 16.77 -9.37 15.05
C ALA A 26 17.65 -10.60 15.15
N SER A 27 18.69 -10.74 14.31
CA SER A 27 19.62 -11.89 14.36
C SER A 27 20.53 -11.84 15.59
N GLU A 28 20.94 -10.66 16.02
CA GLU A 28 21.80 -10.47 17.19
C GLU A 28 21.04 -10.60 18.50
N MET A 29 19.86 -9.98 18.60
CA MET A 29 19.08 -9.94 19.84
C MET A 29 18.04 -11.05 19.96
N GLY A 30 17.60 -11.61 18.82
CA GLY A 30 16.60 -12.67 18.77
C GLY A 30 16.93 -13.88 19.64
N PRO A 31 18.15 -14.44 19.60
CA PRO A 31 18.53 -15.55 20.46
C PRO A 31 18.38 -15.25 21.96
N VAL A 32 18.63 -14.01 22.38
CA VAL A 32 18.45 -13.58 23.78
C VAL A 32 16.96 -13.60 24.16
N TYR A 33 16.10 -13.04 23.30
CA TYR A 33 14.65 -13.04 23.56
C TYR A 33 14.06 -14.44 23.53
N GLN A 34 14.49 -15.28 22.59
CA GLN A 34 14.08 -16.69 22.51
C GLN A 34 14.52 -17.49 23.74
N PHE A 35 15.74 -17.27 24.24
CA PHE A 35 16.22 -17.88 25.50
C PHE A 35 15.33 -17.45 26.69
N LEU A 36 14.81 -16.24 26.67
CA LEU A 36 13.89 -15.71 27.69
C LEU A 36 12.42 -16.09 27.43
N GLY A 37 12.14 -16.95 26.46
CA GLY A 37 10.81 -17.49 26.18
C GLY A 37 9.92 -16.61 25.30
N LEU A 38 10.48 -15.56 24.64
CA LEU A 38 9.73 -14.69 23.75
C LEU A 38 9.94 -15.08 22.28
N THR A 39 8.93 -14.81 21.47
CA THR A 39 8.97 -14.97 20.01
C THR A 39 9.41 -13.69 19.30
N VAL A 40 10.15 -13.84 18.20
CA VAL A 40 10.62 -12.70 17.37
C VAL A 40 10.13 -12.88 15.96
N GLY A 41 9.51 -11.84 15.41
CA GLY A 41 8.98 -11.78 14.05
C GLY A 41 9.69 -10.76 13.17
N LEU A 42 9.80 -11.10 11.87
CA LEU A 42 10.36 -10.27 10.81
C LEU A 42 9.43 -10.31 9.59
N PRO A 43 8.71 -9.24 9.25
CA PRO A 43 7.76 -9.22 8.14
C PRO A 43 8.46 -8.98 6.79
N PHE A 44 9.51 -9.76 6.52
CA PHE A 44 10.25 -9.72 5.26
C PHE A 44 10.23 -11.10 4.63
N SER A 45 9.87 -11.18 3.34
CA SER A 45 10.01 -12.41 2.58
C SER A 45 11.49 -12.83 2.44
N GLU A 46 11.75 -14.12 2.40
CA GLU A 46 13.07 -14.65 2.06
C GLU A 46 13.34 -14.54 0.56
N ASP A 47 12.30 -14.68 -0.27
CA ASP A 47 12.38 -14.44 -1.71
C ASP A 47 11.83 -13.03 -2.02
N PRO A 48 12.67 -12.13 -2.60
CA PRO A 48 12.23 -10.78 -3.00
C PRO A 48 11.10 -10.76 -4.05
N LYS A 49 10.80 -11.90 -4.68
CA LYS A 49 9.75 -12.02 -5.70
C LYS A 49 8.41 -12.48 -5.15
N GLU A 50 8.38 -12.91 -3.90
CA GLU A 50 7.16 -13.42 -3.26
C GLU A 50 6.76 -12.50 -2.12
N ASP A 51 5.53 -12.00 -2.18
CA ASP A 51 4.92 -11.27 -1.07
C ASP A 51 4.38 -12.24 -0.02
N LEU A 52 4.54 -11.89 1.24
CA LEU A 52 3.94 -12.64 2.35
C LEU A 52 2.41 -12.57 2.26
N THR A 53 1.76 -13.70 2.45
CA THR A 53 0.29 -13.78 2.57
C THR A 53 -0.21 -13.10 3.85
N ALA A 54 -1.49 -12.75 3.90
CA ALA A 54 -2.10 -12.16 5.10
C ALA A 54 -1.99 -13.08 6.33
N GLU A 55 -2.03 -14.39 6.13
CA GLU A 55 -1.88 -15.38 7.20
C GLU A 55 -0.44 -15.40 7.76
N GLU A 56 0.56 -15.40 6.90
CA GLU A 56 1.97 -15.30 7.30
C GLU A 56 2.27 -14.00 8.02
N LYS A 57 1.79 -12.86 7.48
CA LYS A 57 1.93 -11.56 8.13
C LYS A 57 1.27 -11.55 9.50
N ARG A 58 0.06 -12.10 9.64
CA ARG A 58 -0.63 -12.22 10.92
C ARG A 58 0.20 -13.01 11.94
N LYS A 59 0.76 -14.15 11.53
CA LYS A 59 1.62 -14.96 12.39
C LYS A 59 2.86 -14.19 12.84
N ILE A 60 3.50 -13.45 11.93
CA ILE A 60 4.68 -12.65 12.23
C ILE A 60 4.34 -11.50 13.18
N TYR A 61 3.29 -10.72 12.88
CA TYR A 61 2.90 -9.56 13.69
C TYR A 61 2.30 -9.92 15.06
N THR A 62 1.91 -11.17 15.29
CA THR A 62 1.51 -11.68 16.62
C THR A 62 2.67 -12.17 17.46
N SER A 63 3.91 -12.09 16.99
CA SER A 63 5.09 -12.36 17.80
C SER A 63 5.23 -11.35 18.94
N ASP A 64 5.89 -11.73 20.02
CA ASP A 64 6.09 -10.87 21.18
C ASP A 64 6.94 -9.65 20.87
N ILE A 65 7.91 -9.80 19.97
CA ILE A 65 8.77 -8.71 19.47
C ILE A 65 8.82 -8.78 17.95
N VAL A 66 8.52 -7.68 17.27
CA VAL A 66 8.60 -7.57 15.80
C VAL A 66 9.64 -6.52 15.43
N TYR A 67 10.60 -6.89 14.58
CA TYR A 67 11.54 -5.99 13.94
C TYR A 67 11.06 -5.68 12.53
N THR A 68 10.89 -4.41 12.19
CA THR A 68 10.37 -4.00 10.88
C THR A 68 10.95 -2.66 10.44
N THR A 69 10.56 -2.21 9.26
CA THR A 69 10.90 -0.86 8.77
C THR A 69 9.66 0.04 8.75
N ASN A 70 9.89 1.35 8.74
CA ASN A 70 8.85 2.36 8.55
C ASN A 70 8.04 2.11 7.27
N SER A 71 8.71 1.78 6.17
CA SER A 71 8.06 1.53 4.88
C SER A 71 7.20 0.26 4.91
N VAL A 72 7.74 -0.87 5.39
CA VAL A 72 6.99 -2.14 5.47
C VAL A 72 5.79 -2.01 6.38
N LEU A 73 5.98 -1.45 7.59
CA LEU A 73 4.88 -1.24 8.53
C LEU A 73 3.81 -0.29 7.97
N GLY A 74 4.23 0.77 7.28
CA GLY A 74 3.33 1.73 6.67
C GLY A 74 2.51 1.12 5.54
N PHE A 75 3.12 0.37 4.61
CA PHE A 75 2.38 -0.34 3.57
C PHE A 75 1.48 -1.44 4.13
N ASP A 76 1.93 -2.16 5.14
CA ASP A 76 1.14 -3.18 5.80
C ASP A 76 -0.07 -2.57 6.53
N TYR A 77 0.09 -1.41 7.17
CA TYR A 77 -1.01 -0.68 7.77
C TYR A 77 -2.05 -0.23 6.73
N LEU A 78 -1.60 0.28 5.58
CA LEU A 78 -2.51 0.66 4.50
C LEU A 78 -3.25 -0.56 3.93
N ASN A 79 -2.55 -1.66 3.67
CA ASN A 79 -3.15 -2.91 3.16
C ASN A 79 -4.15 -3.50 4.16
N ASP A 80 -3.83 -3.51 5.45
CA ASP A 80 -4.73 -3.98 6.50
C ASP A 80 -6.03 -3.16 6.55
N ASN A 81 -5.93 -1.82 6.38
CA ASN A 81 -7.10 -0.95 6.34
C ASN A 81 -7.90 -1.05 5.03
N LEU A 82 -7.28 -1.44 3.92
CA LEU A 82 -7.96 -1.70 2.65
C LEU A 82 -8.61 -3.09 2.59
N ALA A 83 -8.35 -3.95 3.57
CA ALA A 83 -8.92 -5.29 3.59
C ALA A 83 -10.45 -5.24 3.68
N SER A 84 -11.12 -5.84 2.69
CA SER A 84 -12.59 -5.89 2.60
C SER A 84 -13.20 -6.92 3.56
N THR A 85 -12.42 -7.86 4.05
CA THR A 85 -12.86 -8.93 4.94
C THR A 85 -12.01 -8.97 6.20
N ARG A 86 -12.56 -9.57 7.26
CA ARG A 86 -11.84 -9.73 8.54
C ARG A 86 -10.64 -10.66 8.41
N GLU A 87 -10.74 -11.64 7.55
CA GLU A 87 -9.68 -12.62 7.26
C GLU A 87 -8.48 -11.97 6.54
N GLY A 88 -8.73 -10.89 5.79
CA GLY A 88 -7.68 -10.11 5.15
C GLY A 88 -6.88 -9.22 6.10
N LYS A 89 -7.38 -8.95 7.31
CA LYS A 89 -6.67 -8.16 8.32
C LYS A 89 -5.64 -9.00 9.05
N PHE A 90 -4.46 -8.44 9.27
CA PHE A 90 -3.33 -9.15 9.86
C PHE A 90 -2.58 -8.37 10.95
N LEU A 91 -2.80 -7.05 11.07
CA LEU A 91 -2.15 -6.26 12.11
C LEU A 91 -2.92 -6.36 13.44
N PRO A 92 -2.22 -6.68 14.56
CA PRO A 92 -2.80 -6.57 15.89
C PRO A 92 -2.90 -5.09 16.31
N PRO A 93 -3.65 -4.77 17.37
CA PRO A 93 -3.60 -3.46 18.00
C PRO A 93 -2.17 -3.12 18.45
N PHE A 94 -1.70 -1.92 18.12
CA PHE A 94 -0.37 -1.47 18.53
C PHE A 94 -0.32 -1.18 20.02
N ASN A 95 0.74 -1.66 20.69
CA ASN A 95 0.93 -1.49 22.12
C ASN A 95 2.17 -0.65 22.46
N TYR A 96 3.33 -1.05 21.93
CA TYR A 96 4.59 -0.37 22.21
C TYR A 96 5.51 -0.40 20.98
N VAL A 97 6.19 0.71 20.72
CA VAL A 97 7.15 0.83 19.62
C VAL A 97 8.40 1.58 20.07
N ILE A 98 9.55 1.12 19.60
CA ILE A 98 10.78 1.89 19.53
C ILE A 98 11.03 2.23 18.07
N ILE A 99 11.26 3.50 17.79
CA ILE A 99 11.61 3.96 16.45
C ILE A 99 13.08 4.38 16.52
N ASP A 100 13.90 3.70 15.74
CA ASP A 100 15.33 4.01 15.59
C ASP A 100 15.54 4.88 14.35
N GLU A 101 16.60 5.68 14.33
CA GLU A 101 16.89 6.65 13.26
C GLU A 101 15.68 7.58 13.00
N ILE A 102 15.13 8.14 14.07
CA ILE A 102 13.87 8.89 14.03
C ILE A 102 13.96 10.19 13.23
N ASP A 103 15.13 10.76 13.09
CA ASP A 103 15.43 11.93 12.25
C ASP A 103 15.24 11.58 10.76
N ASP A 104 15.76 10.45 10.30
CA ASP A 104 15.50 9.97 8.92
C ASP A 104 13.99 9.72 8.70
N ILE A 105 13.32 9.07 9.64
CA ILE A 105 11.90 8.70 9.50
C ILE A 105 10.98 9.92 9.57
N LEU A 106 11.17 10.82 10.56
CA LEU A 106 10.24 11.91 10.82
C LEU A 106 10.63 13.25 10.19
N LEU A 107 11.86 13.40 9.70
CA LEU A 107 12.30 14.62 9.02
C LEU A 107 12.56 14.35 7.54
N ASP A 108 13.49 13.46 7.19
CA ASP A 108 13.92 13.29 5.82
C ASP A 108 12.86 12.57 4.96
N SER A 109 12.27 11.50 5.50
CA SER A 109 11.24 10.73 4.81
C SER A 109 9.81 11.24 5.02
N ALA A 110 9.58 12.19 5.93
CA ALA A 110 8.25 12.64 6.35
C ALA A 110 7.39 13.23 5.22
N GLN A 111 8.02 13.80 4.19
CA GLN A 111 7.32 14.40 3.05
C GLN A 111 7.08 13.41 1.91
N THR A 112 7.62 12.20 1.99
CA THR A 112 7.45 11.17 0.97
C THR A 112 6.20 10.34 1.26
N PRO A 113 5.11 10.50 0.49
CA PRO A 113 3.88 9.74 0.75
C PRO A 113 4.06 8.27 0.41
N LEU A 114 3.47 7.40 1.22
CA LEU A 114 3.29 5.99 0.85
C LEU A 114 2.05 5.90 -0.06
N ILE A 115 2.24 5.43 -1.28
CA ILE A 115 1.16 5.32 -2.26
C ILE A 115 0.94 3.85 -2.60
N ILE A 116 -0.28 3.36 -2.39
CA ILE A 116 -0.75 2.08 -2.92
C ILE A 116 -1.54 2.39 -4.19
N ALA A 117 -1.00 1.97 -5.32
CA ALA A 117 -1.71 1.98 -6.59
C ALA A 117 -2.18 0.56 -6.90
N GLY A 118 -3.48 0.36 -6.99
CA GLY A 118 -4.04 -0.88 -7.53
C GLY A 118 -3.71 -0.99 -9.02
N SER A 119 -3.59 -2.20 -9.53
CA SER A 119 -3.59 -2.39 -10.98
C SER A 119 -4.89 -1.79 -11.53
N PRO A 120 -4.82 -0.85 -12.46
CA PRO A 120 -6.03 -0.31 -13.05
C PRO A 120 -6.82 -1.48 -13.65
N ARG A 121 -8.12 -1.57 -13.34
CA ARG A 121 -9.03 -2.53 -14.02
C ARG A 121 -9.24 -2.19 -15.48
N VAL A 122 -8.48 -1.22 -15.98
CA VAL A 122 -8.50 -0.80 -17.38
C VAL A 122 -7.75 -1.86 -18.19
N GLN A 123 -8.48 -2.54 -19.05
CA GLN A 123 -7.89 -3.44 -20.02
C GLN A 123 -7.03 -2.61 -20.97
N SER A 124 -5.70 -2.80 -20.92
CA SER A 124 -4.71 -2.06 -21.74
C SER A 124 -4.98 -2.14 -23.26
N ASN A 125 -5.82 -3.07 -23.67
CA ASN A 125 -6.24 -3.27 -25.08
C ASN A 125 -7.02 -2.06 -25.65
N TYR A 126 -7.61 -1.23 -24.80
CA TYR A 126 -8.40 -0.08 -25.24
C TYR A 126 -7.56 1.18 -25.51
N TYR A 127 -6.32 1.26 -25.01
CA TYR A 127 -5.53 2.50 -25.18
C TYR A 127 -5.33 2.91 -26.63
N GLY A 128 -4.93 2.01 -27.50
CA GLY A 128 -4.74 2.34 -28.93
C GLY A 128 -6.04 2.71 -29.66
N MET A 129 -7.15 2.09 -29.27
CA MET A 129 -8.48 2.38 -29.84
C MET A 129 -8.98 3.75 -29.36
N ILE A 130 -8.82 4.04 -28.05
CA ILE A 130 -9.22 5.32 -27.48
C ILE A 130 -8.33 6.45 -28.00
N ASP A 131 -7.03 6.24 -28.15
CA ASP A 131 -6.12 7.21 -28.76
C ASP A 131 -6.58 7.62 -30.17
N THR A 132 -6.94 6.63 -30.99
CA THR A 132 -7.52 6.89 -32.33
C THR A 132 -8.82 7.69 -32.23
N LEU A 133 -9.72 7.34 -31.30
CA LEU A 133 -10.97 8.07 -31.10
C LEU A 133 -10.72 9.52 -30.67
N VAL A 134 -9.84 9.74 -29.69
CA VAL A 134 -9.52 11.09 -29.17
C VAL A 134 -9.01 12.01 -30.25
N THR A 135 -8.22 11.52 -31.21
CA THR A 135 -7.74 12.32 -32.35
C THR A 135 -8.85 12.78 -33.30
N THR A 136 -10.05 12.18 -33.26
CA THR A 136 -11.21 12.58 -34.06
C THR A 136 -12.13 13.56 -33.37
N LEU A 137 -12.00 13.78 -32.07
CA LEU A 137 -12.83 14.70 -31.30
C LEU A 137 -12.43 16.15 -31.53
N VAL A 138 -13.42 17.03 -31.66
CA VAL A 138 -13.23 18.48 -31.94
C VAL A 138 -13.49 19.28 -30.68
N GLU A 139 -12.51 20.13 -30.31
CA GLU A 139 -12.64 21.05 -29.19
C GLU A 139 -13.79 22.07 -29.44
N GLY A 140 -14.57 22.36 -28.43
CA GLY A 140 -15.74 23.22 -28.48
C GLY A 140 -17.01 22.53 -28.98
N GLU A 141 -16.89 21.39 -29.72
CA GLU A 141 -18.04 20.60 -30.19
C GLU A 141 -18.21 19.33 -29.35
N ASP A 142 -17.15 18.50 -29.29
CA ASP A 142 -17.18 17.18 -28.64
C ASP A 142 -16.64 17.24 -27.22
N TYR A 143 -15.69 18.13 -26.94
CA TYR A 143 -15.17 18.35 -25.59
C TYR A 143 -14.88 19.84 -25.33
N ILE A 144 -14.82 20.18 -24.05
CA ILE A 144 -14.43 21.51 -23.57
C ILE A 144 -13.18 21.34 -22.70
N TYR A 145 -12.14 22.13 -23.02
CA TYR A 145 -10.91 22.21 -22.25
C TYR A 145 -10.81 23.60 -21.59
N LYS A 146 -10.50 23.62 -20.30
CA LYS A 146 -10.19 24.84 -19.55
C LYS A 146 -8.77 24.80 -19.05
N GLU A 147 -7.88 25.49 -19.76
CA GLU A 147 -6.44 25.54 -19.46
C GLU A 147 -6.17 26.05 -18.03
N GLU A 148 -6.84 27.11 -17.60
CA GLU A 148 -6.68 27.75 -16.28
C GLU A 148 -6.92 26.77 -15.11
N LYS A 149 -7.73 25.72 -15.33
CA LYS A 149 -8.11 24.74 -14.30
C LYS A 149 -7.59 23.34 -14.61
N GLU A 150 -6.86 23.17 -15.69
CA GLU A 150 -6.41 21.86 -16.19
C GLU A 150 -7.55 20.81 -16.24
N GLN A 151 -8.75 21.24 -16.64
CA GLN A 151 -9.96 20.43 -16.70
C GLN A 151 -10.42 20.21 -18.12
N VAL A 152 -10.81 18.96 -18.42
CA VAL A 152 -11.44 18.59 -19.68
C VAL A 152 -12.69 17.75 -19.39
N TRP A 153 -13.75 17.97 -20.16
CA TRP A 153 -14.95 17.15 -20.10
C TRP A 153 -15.62 17.05 -21.46
N LEU A 154 -16.30 15.95 -21.71
CA LEU A 154 -17.06 15.74 -22.92
C LEU A 154 -18.34 16.57 -22.91
N THR A 155 -18.73 17.12 -24.08
CA THR A 155 -20.06 17.64 -24.29
C THR A 155 -21.05 16.49 -24.47
N ARG A 156 -22.35 16.78 -24.52
CA ARG A 156 -23.36 15.78 -24.83
C ARG A 156 -23.11 15.09 -26.18
N LYS A 157 -22.67 15.86 -27.17
CA LYS A 157 -22.32 15.37 -28.52
C LYS A 157 -21.10 14.45 -28.44
N GLY A 158 -20.04 14.87 -27.74
CA GLY A 158 -18.85 14.07 -27.57
C GLY A 158 -19.11 12.76 -26.82
N ALA A 159 -19.93 12.79 -25.77
CA ALA A 159 -20.33 11.56 -25.09
C ALA A 159 -21.03 10.58 -26.04
N GLN A 160 -21.97 11.06 -26.87
CA GLN A 160 -22.65 10.24 -27.87
C GLN A 160 -21.67 9.67 -28.91
N THR A 161 -20.69 10.46 -29.34
CA THR A 161 -19.64 10.02 -30.28
C THR A 161 -18.82 8.89 -29.67
N VAL A 162 -18.42 9.03 -28.41
CA VAL A 162 -17.67 7.98 -27.66
C VAL A 162 -18.52 6.73 -27.45
N GLU A 163 -19.78 6.87 -27.03
CA GLU A 163 -20.73 5.77 -26.86
C GLU A 163 -20.91 4.99 -28.18
N GLY A 164 -21.13 5.70 -29.28
CA GLY A 164 -21.27 5.06 -30.60
C GLY A 164 -20.00 4.34 -31.05
N PHE A 165 -18.83 4.89 -30.76
CA PHE A 165 -17.55 4.27 -31.11
C PHE A 165 -17.26 3.01 -30.28
N LEU A 166 -17.56 3.05 -28.98
CA LEU A 166 -17.35 1.91 -28.07
C LEU A 166 -18.48 0.88 -28.13
N GLY A 167 -19.62 1.19 -28.77
CA GLY A 167 -20.79 0.31 -28.83
C GLY A 167 -21.49 0.15 -27.49
N ILE A 168 -21.46 1.18 -26.62
CA ILE A 168 -22.09 1.20 -25.31
C ILE A 168 -23.27 2.19 -25.28
N ASP A 169 -24.30 1.89 -24.49
CA ASP A 169 -25.51 2.74 -24.43
C ASP A 169 -25.34 3.99 -23.54
N HIS A 170 -24.50 3.89 -22.47
CA HIS A 170 -24.28 4.99 -21.54
C HIS A 170 -22.86 4.98 -20.98
N LEU A 171 -22.08 6.04 -21.31
CA LEU A 171 -20.68 6.18 -20.87
C LEU A 171 -20.52 6.37 -19.36
N TYR A 172 -21.51 6.95 -18.69
CA TYR A 172 -21.46 7.30 -17.26
C TYR A 172 -22.37 6.42 -16.38
N LYS A 173 -22.68 5.20 -16.81
CA LYS A 173 -23.40 4.26 -15.99
C LYS A 173 -22.45 3.56 -15.01
N GLU A 174 -22.78 3.55 -13.71
CA GLU A 174 -21.93 3.07 -12.60
C GLU A 174 -21.68 1.54 -12.56
N GLU A 175 -21.77 0.84 -13.65
CA GLU A 175 -21.57 -0.63 -13.71
C GLU A 175 -20.27 -0.99 -14.45
N TYR A 176 -19.12 -0.47 -13.93
CA TYR A 176 -17.79 -0.90 -14.42
C TYR A 176 -16.91 -1.34 -13.27
#